data_d6acd7f08f697956f6212264aff93d31
#
_entry.id   d6acd7f08f697956f6212264aff93d31
#
_cell.length_a   1.000
_cell.length_b   1.000
_cell.length_c   1.000
_cell.angle_alpha   90.00
_cell.angle_beta   90.00
_cell.angle_gamma   90.00
#
_symmetry.space_group_name_H-M   'P 1'
#
loop_
_entity.id
_entity.type
_entity.pdbx_description
1 polymer ?
#
loop_
_entity_poly.entity_id
_entity_poly.type
_entity_poly.pdbx_seq_one_letter_code
_entity_poly.pdbx_strand_id
1 'polypeptide(L)'
;VEALKWLQDEALLKWCPKTHTYSASNLGNAAAQSGMVKVESIRRVEQDLLLARKALVLATPLHLLFLITPTLDWREEELVQKNGRVIKKMVPPNPLPPLNQKFFMDLYSNLDPLQKSVLEMVGIDRAYVEIRLQQGKMDNPRDENHARQRLLCIRFINALILLDLVEEVKVDHICKTYSITVHTLKKLQEESVRLGFTVSSVCVYMRWQDLGDLVNRAAERLMVGGREDILPLTCVGDCIDVTRARALLDAGMKSPKDVVGFGVKRVQKAIKRLNTVKNSAHTANQIFRACEKFIAEEAKAAREEAEQRMRELMEEEELCCVAEENNTTNNTRTTTTAMLLK
;
A
#
# COMPACT_ATOMS: atom_id res chain seq x y z
N VAL A 1 12.27 5.72 33.42
CA VAL A 1 12.44 4.27 33.62
C VAL A 1 11.18 3.53 33.19
N GLU A 2 9.99 3.93 33.63
CA GLU A 2 8.71 3.28 33.28
C GLU A 2 8.42 3.25 31.78
N ALA A 3 8.63 4.34 31.07
CA ALA A 3 8.42 4.42 29.62
C ALA A 3 9.33 3.46 28.83
N LEU A 4 10.61 3.32 29.26
CA LEU A 4 11.54 2.39 28.61
C LEU A 4 11.14 0.93 28.85
N LYS A 5 10.67 0.62 30.07
CA LYS A 5 10.17 -0.70 30.40
C LYS A 5 8.92 -1.03 29.60
N TRP A 6 7.97 -0.09 29.52
CA TRP A 6 6.78 -0.23 28.70
C TRP A 6 7.11 -0.46 27.22
N LEU A 7 8.04 0.31 26.62
CA LEU A 7 8.48 0.11 25.24
C LEU A 7 9.17 -1.26 25.04
N GLN A 8 9.85 -1.77 26.06
CA GLN A 8 10.44 -3.11 26.05
C GLN A 8 9.36 -4.20 26.13
N ASP A 9 8.36 -4.04 27.01
CA ASP A 9 7.23 -4.96 27.15
C ASP A 9 6.41 -5.02 25.86
N GLU A 10 6.30 -3.89 25.14
CA GLU A 10 5.74 -3.79 23.80
C GLU A 10 6.69 -4.26 22.69
N ALA A 11 7.84 -4.84 23.02
CA ALA A 11 8.88 -5.31 22.08
C ALA A 11 9.34 -4.27 21.03
N LEU A 12 9.18 -2.98 21.32
CA LEU A 12 9.70 -1.88 20.48
C LEU A 12 11.18 -1.60 20.79
N LEU A 13 11.63 -1.91 22.00
CA LEU A 13 13.02 -1.83 22.41
C LEU A 13 13.55 -3.21 22.83
N LYS A 14 14.86 -3.40 22.63
CA LYS A 14 15.62 -4.55 23.11
C LYS A 14 16.67 -4.06 24.12
N TRP A 15 16.72 -4.73 25.25
CA TRP A 15 17.79 -4.52 26.23
C TRP A 15 18.97 -5.41 25.91
N CYS A 16 20.17 -4.85 25.83
CA CYS A 16 21.42 -5.60 25.66
C CYS A 16 22.14 -5.70 27.04
N PRO A 17 22.18 -6.89 27.68
CA PRO A 17 22.82 -7.03 29.01
C PRO A 17 24.35 -6.84 28.97
N LYS A 18 24.98 -7.05 27.79
CA LYS A 18 26.45 -6.90 27.64
C LYS A 18 26.89 -5.46 27.61
N THR A 19 26.14 -4.58 26.99
CA THR A 19 26.48 -3.16 26.80
C THR A 19 25.71 -2.24 27.78
N HIS A 20 24.74 -2.80 28.52
CA HIS A 20 23.83 -2.05 29.38
C HIS A 20 23.10 -0.92 28.65
N THR A 21 22.72 -1.14 27.35
CA THR A 21 22.07 -0.18 26.49
C THR A 21 20.75 -0.71 25.94
N TYR A 22 19.82 0.21 25.67
CA TYR A 22 18.63 -0.08 24.88
C TYR A 22 18.91 0.16 23.41
N SER A 23 18.43 -0.72 22.55
CA SER A 23 18.42 -0.55 21.10
C SER A 23 17.01 -0.74 20.56
N ALA A 24 16.66 -0.05 19.47
CA ALA A 24 15.39 -0.28 18.82
C ALA A 24 15.32 -1.69 18.24
N SER A 25 14.17 -2.35 18.39
CA SER A 25 13.86 -3.58 17.67
C SER A 25 13.54 -3.29 16.19
N ASN A 26 13.41 -4.32 15.35
CA ASN A 26 12.93 -4.12 13.99
C ASN A 26 11.54 -3.48 13.98
N LEU A 27 10.64 -3.92 14.87
CA LEU A 27 9.32 -3.33 15.04
C LEU A 27 9.38 -1.88 15.54
N GLY A 28 10.28 -1.58 16.46
CA GLY A 28 10.49 -0.22 16.95
C GLY A 28 11.02 0.71 15.87
N ASN A 29 11.97 0.26 15.06
CA ASN A 29 12.44 1.00 13.88
C ASN A 29 11.32 1.19 12.85
N ALA A 30 10.55 0.15 12.58
CA ALA A 30 9.40 0.23 11.69
C ALA A 30 8.37 1.25 12.17
N ALA A 31 8.02 1.25 13.47
CA ALA A 31 7.09 2.21 14.04
C ALA A 31 7.59 3.65 13.94
N ALA A 32 8.86 3.90 14.28
CA ALA A 32 9.46 5.23 14.24
C ALA A 32 9.53 5.79 12.82
N GLN A 33 9.97 4.99 11.85
CA GLN A 33 10.19 5.43 10.48
C GLN A 33 8.91 5.49 9.64
N SER A 34 7.92 4.63 9.94
CA SER A 34 6.62 4.66 9.27
C SER A 34 5.69 5.76 9.80
N GLY A 35 6.06 6.46 10.86
CA GLY A 35 5.24 7.49 11.50
C GLY A 35 4.01 6.94 12.24
N MET A 36 3.97 5.64 12.54
CA MET A 36 2.91 5.03 13.34
C MET A 36 3.09 5.30 14.83
N VAL A 37 2.48 6.38 15.31
CA VAL A 37 2.60 6.82 16.71
C VAL A 37 1.87 5.91 17.70
N LYS A 38 0.78 5.25 17.27
CA LYS A 38 -0.03 4.39 18.15
C LYS A 38 0.49 2.96 18.14
N VAL A 39 0.89 2.45 19.31
CA VAL A 39 1.42 1.08 19.45
C VAL A 39 0.40 0.04 19.02
N GLU A 40 -0.87 0.24 19.33
CA GLU A 40 -1.94 -0.67 18.90
C GLU A 40 -2.05 -0.76 17.37
N SER A 41 -1.76 0.34 16.67
CA SER A 41 -1.78 0.36 15.19
C SER A 41 -0.64 -0.44 14.60
N ILE A 42 0.60 -0.26 15.10
CA ILE A 42 1.76 -1.01 14.59
C ILE A 42 1.64 -2.50 14.94
N ARG A 43 1.13 -2.83 16.13
CA ARG A 43 0.87 -4.23 16.54
C ARG A 43 -0.16 -4.91 15.65
N ARG A 44 -1.23 -4.20 15.29
CA ARG A 44 -2.23 -4.73 14.38
C ARG A 44 -1.64 -4.99 12.99
N VAL A 45 -0.89 -4.03 12.45
CA VAL A 45 -0.20 -4.20 11.16
C VAL A 45 0.77 -5.38 11.23
N GLU A 46 1.56 -5.51 12.29
CA GLU A 46 2.45 -6.66 12.49
C GLU A 46 1.69 -7.99 12.48
N GLN A 47 0.57 -8.09 13.21
CA GLN A 47 -0.25 -9.29 13.26
C GLN A 47 -0.82 -9.66 11.89
N ASP A 48 -1.37 -8.69 11.16
CA ASP A 48 -1.93 -8.90 9.82
C ASP A 48 -0.83 -9.37 8.85
N LEU A 49 0.36 -8.76 8.89
CA LEU A 49 1.50 -9.14 8.06
C LEU A 49 2.04 -10.53 8.42
N LEU A 50 2.07 -10.89 9.70
CA LEU A 50 2.45 -12.23 10.15
C LEU A 50 1.47 -13.31 9.68
N LEU A 51 0.17 -13.01 9.65
CA LEU A 51 -0.85 -13.90 9.09
C LEU A 51 -0.66 -14.03 7.57
N ALA A 52 -0.49 -12.92 6.86
CA ALA A 52 -0.27 -12.93 5.41
C ALA A 52 1.00 -13.71 5.03
N ARG A 53 2.08 -13.60 5.78
CA ARG A 53 3.31 -14.39 5.53
C ARG A 53 3.11 -15.90 5.68
N LYS A 54 2.16 -16.35 6.48
CA LYS A 54 1.84 -17.78 6.62
C LYS A 54 1.01 -18.29 5.46
N ALA A 55 0.08 -17.50 4.97
CA ALA A 55 -0.88 -17.95 3.96
C ALA A 55 -1.43 -16.75 3.15
N LEU A 56 -0.61 -16.21 2.23
CA LEU A 56 -1.04 -15.13 1.33
C LEU A 56 -1.75 -15.71 0.09
N VAL A 57 -2.95 -15.23 -0.17
CA VAL A 57 -3.70 -15.56 -1.39
C VAL A 57 -3.35 -14.56 -2.47
N LEU A 58 -2.56 -14.99 -3.46
CA LEU A 58 -2.11 -14.16 -4.60
C LEU A 58 -3.03 -14.25 -5.82
N ALA A 59 -3.94 -15.22 -5.85
CA ALA A 59 -4.87 -15.39 -6.98
C ALA A 59 -5.89 -14.24 -7.12
N THR A 60 -6.02 -13.40 -6.09
CA THR A 60 -6.83 -12.18 -6.09
C THR A 60 -6.08 -11.06 -5.37
N PRO A 61 -6.22 -9.80 -5.81
CA PRO A 61 -5.62 -8.67 -5.09
C PRO A 61 -6.28 -8.38 -3.74
N LEU A 62 -7.44 -9.00 -3.44
CA LEU A 62 -8.23 -8.74 -2.25
C LEU A 62 -7.44 -8.87 -0.94
N HIS A 63 -6.58 -9.88 -0.82
CA HIS A 63 -5.80 -10.08 0.40
C HIS A 63 -4.80 -8.93 0.63
N LEU A 64 -4.10 -8.49 -0.42
CA LEU A 64 -3.19 -7.34 -0.35
C LEU A 64 -3.96 -6.05 -0.07
N LEU A 65 -5.11 -5.85 -0.71
CA LEU A 65 -5.98 -4.70 -0.45
C LEU A 65 -6.48 -4.70 0.99
N PHE A 66 -6.81 -5.86 1.56
CA PHE A 66 -7.19 -5.96 2.97
C PHE A 66 -6.06 -5.49 3.90
N LEU A 67 -4.80 -5.84 3.64
CA LEU A 67 -3.65 -5.41 4.46
C LEU A 67 -3.50 -3.89 4.51
N ILE A 68 -3.80 -3.20 3.41
CA ILE A 68 -3.70 -1.74 3.28
C ILE A 68 -5.00 -1.00 3.57
N THR A 69 -6.09 -1.72 3.84
CA THR A 69 -7.37 -1.08 4.17
C THR A 69 -7.36 -0.62 5.63
N PRO A 70 -7.61 0.67 5.91
CA PRO A 70 -7.64 1.16 7.28
C PRO A 70 -8.84 0.58 8.05
N THR A 71 -8.67 0.42 9.36
CA THR A 71 -9.77 0.12 10.27
C THR A 71 -10.50 1.41 10.65
N LEU A 72 -10.84 2.21 9.66
CA LEU A 72 -11.53 3.45 9.92
C LEU A 72 -12.99 3.17 10.29
N ASP A 73 -13.35 3.65 11.46
CA ASP A 73 -14.70 4.09 11.71
C ASP A 73 -14.92 5.32 10.81
N TRP A 74 -15.71 5.18 9.77
CA TRP A 74 -16.14 6.29 8.95
C TRP A 74 -17.10 7.14 9.77
N ARG A 75 -16.54 8.06 10.56
CA ARG A 75 -17.33 9.07 11.25
C ARG A 75 -17.59 10.19 10.26
N GLU A 76 -18.78 10.26 9.71
CA GLU A 76 -19.26 11.51 9.15
C GLU A 76 -19.42 12.46 10.33
N GLU A 77 -18.67 13.55 10.35
CA GLU A 77 -18.88 14.65 11.27
C GLU A 77 -20.19 15.35 10.83
N GLU A 78 -21.31 14.96 11.43
CA GLU A 78 -22.55 15.67 11.23
C GLU A 78 -22.45 17.04 11.88
N LEU A 79 -22.48 18.10 11.06
CA LEU A 79 -22.58 19.47 11.54
C LEU A 79 -24.02 19.72 11.98
N VAL A 80 -24.27 19.58 13.27
CA VAL A 80 -25.61 19.84 13.83
C VAL A 80 -25.68 21.31 14.26
N GLN A 81 -26.65 22.05 13.70
CA GLN A 81 -26.97 23.39 14.17
C GLN A 81 -27.80 23.30 15.45
N LYS A 82 -27.22 23.68 16.59
CA LYS A 82 -27.91 23.77 17.86
C LYS A 82 -27.81 25.21 18.37
N ASN A 83 -28.95 25.85 18.59
CA ASN A 83 -29.03 27.24 19.09
C ASN A 83 -28.23 28.27 18.27
N GLY A 84 -28.28 28.17 16.93
CA GLY A 84 -27.56 29.10 16.05
C GLY A 84 -26.03 28.94 16.00
N ARG A 85 -25.47 27.94 16.69
CA ARG A 85 -24.05 27.57 16.62
C ARG A 85 -23.91 26.22 15.95
N VAL A 86 -22.98 26.14 15.01
CA VAL A 86 -22.59 24.87 14.39
C VAL A 86 -21.73 24.12 15.42
N ILE A 87 -22.28 23.03 15.97
CA ILE A 87 -21.54 22.16 16.90
C ILE A 87 -21.19 20.89 16.12
N LYS A 88 -19.92 20.55 16.08
CA LYS A 88 -19.48 19.23 15.63
C LYS A 88 -19.99 18.19 16.64
N LYS A 89 -21.07 17.51 16.31
CA LYS A 89 -21.51 16.35 17.09
C LYS A 89 -20.69 15.17 16.58
N MET A 90 -19.87 14.59 17.44
CA MET A 90 -19.32 13.27 17.16
C MET A 90 -20.50 12.29 17.16
N VAL A 91 -20.96 11.96 15.98
CA VAL A 91 -21.91 10.86 15.81
C VAL A 91 -21.13 9.59 16.15
N PRO A 92 -21.68 8.68 16.99
CA PRO A 92 -21.03 7.38 17.17
C PRO A 92 -20.80 6.78 15.77
N PRO A 93 -19.67 6.10 15.55
CA PRO A 93 -19.34 5.60 14.25
C PRO A 93 -20.47 4.77 13.73
N ASN A 94 -21.18 5.31 12.75
CA ASN A 94 -22.09 4.50 11.98
C ASN A 94 -21.19 3.66 11.10
N PRO A 95 -21.10 2.32 11.31
CA PRO A 95 -20.30 1.50 10.43
C PRO A 95 -20.80 1.76 9.02
N LEU A 96 -19.89 1.91 8.11
CA LEU A 96 -20.19 1.97 6.69
C LEU A 96 -20.83 0.68 6.22
N PRO A 97 -21.73 0.85 5.37
CA PRO A 97 -23.09 1.27 5.63
C PRO A 97 -23.55 0.53 6.87
N PRO A 98 -24.55 0.97 7.63
CA PRO A 98 -24.98 0.20 8.79
C PRO A 98 -24.95 -1.25 8.35
N LEU A 99 -24.25 -2.12 9.10
CA LEU A 99 -24.17 -3.55 8.75
C LEU A 99 -25.61 -4.06 8.72
N ASN A 100 -26.35 -3.57 7.71
CA ASN A 100 -27.66 -4.08 7.41
C ASN A 100 -27.43 -5.56 7.18
N GLN A 101 -27.85 -6.34 8.12
CA GLN A 101 -27.70 -7.78 8.14
C GLN A 101 -28.03 -8.39 6.77
N LYS A 102 -29.08 -7.92 6.15
CA LYS A 102 -29.50 -8.35 4.82
C LYS A 102 -28.43 -8.05 3.77
N PHE A 103 -27.87 -6.83 3.78
CA PHE A 103 -26.80 -6.44 2.85
C PHE A 103 -25.56 -7.32 3.04
N PHE A 104 -25.13 -7.56 4.30
CA PHE A 104 -23.97 -8.40 4.56
C PHE A 104 -24.22 -9.87 4.20
N MET A 105 -25.45 -10.39 4.44
CA MET A 105 -25.84 -11.74 4.00
C MET A 105 -25.81 -11.90 2.49
N ASP A 106 -26.37 -10.92 1.77
CA ASP A 106 -26.39 -10.91 0.31
C ASP A 106 -24.96 -10.83 -0.22
N LEU A 107 -24.11 -9.97 0.36
CA LEU A 107 -22.70 -9.86 0.02
C LEU A 107 -21.96 -11.17 0.27
N TYR A 108 -22.05 -11.74 1.48
CA TYR A 108 -21.37 -12.97 1.88
C TYR A 108 -21.80 -14.17 1.02
N SER A 109 -23.08 -14.25 0.67
CA SER A 109 -23.60 -15.31 -0.19
C SER A 109 -23.06 -15.24 -1.60
N ASN A 110 -22.80 -14.02 -2.10
CA ASN A 110 -22.30 -13.77 -3.47
C ASN A 110 -20.76 -13.78 -3.56
N LEU A 111 -20.02 -13.93 -2.44
CA LEU A 111 -18.57 -14.05 -2.48
C LEU A 111 -18.16 -15.31 -3.26
N ASP A 112 -17.19 -15.16 -4.13
CA ASP A 112 -16.56 -16.29 -4.82
C ASP A 112 -15.70 -17.15 -3.86
N PRO A 113 -15.28 -18.36 -4.24
CA PRO A 113 -14.49 -19.23 -3.39
C PRO A 113 -13.15 -18.63 -2.98
N LEU A 114 -12.50 -17.82 -3.83
CA LEU A 114 -11.23 -17.16 -3.51
C LEU A 114 -11.45 -16.04 -2.48
N GLN A 115 -12.49 -15.25 -2.63
CA GLN A 115 -12.85 -14.19 -1.67
C GLN A 115 -13.21 -14.79 -0.30
N LYS A 116 -13.91 -15.95 -0.27
CA LYS A 116 -14.18 -16.70 0.97
C LYS A 116 -12.90 -17.23 1.61
N SER A 117 -11.96 -17.71 0.81
CA SER A 117 -10.65 -18.12 1.32
C SER A 117 -9.88 -16.95 1.95
N VAL A 118 -9.89 -15.78 1.30
CA VAL A 118 -9.27 -14.56 1.88
C VAL A 118 -9.95 -14.19 3.19
N LEU A 119 -11.28 -14.23 3.26
CA LEU A 119 -12.05 -13.92 4.47
C LEU A 119 -11.59 -14.78 5.67
N GLU A 120 -11.38 -16.07 5.46
CA GLU A 120 -10.88 -16.99 6.49
C GLU A 120 -9.41 -16.69 6.85
N MET A 121 -8.55 -16.43 5.84
CA MET A 121 -7.12 -16.16 6.04
C MET A 121 -6.85 -14.86 6.80
N VAL A 122 -7.70 -13.86 6.67
CA VAL A 122 -7.58 -12.60 7.44
C VAL A 122 -8.12 -12.73 8.87
N GLY A 123 -8.58 -13.92 9.27
CA GLY A 123 -9.00 -14.23 10.63
C GLY A 123 -10.47 -13.93 10.93
N ILE A 124 -11.32 -13.82 9.91
CA ILE A 124 -12.77 -13.75 10.09
C ILE A 124 -13.30 -15.17 10.29
N ASP A 125 -13.89 -15.38 11.46
CA ASP A 125 -14.47 -16.68 11.81
C ASP A 125 -15.80 -16.88 11.06
N ARG A 126 -15.81 -17.90 10.20
CA ARG A 126 -16.99 -18.28 9.43
C ARG A 126 -18.19 -18.61 10.33
N ALA A 127 -17.97 -19.34 11.43
CA ALA A 127 -19.05 -19.66 12.36
C ALA A 127 -19.61 -18.41 13.02
N TYR A 128 -18.77 -17.42 13.36
CA TYR A 128 -19.23 -16.13 13.87
C TYR A 128 -20.14 -15.42 12.85
N VAL A 129 -19.71 -15.35 11.59
CA VAL A 129 -20.47 -14.69 10.53
C VAL A 129 -21.83 -15.37 10.35
N GLU A 130 -21.86 -16.69 10.17
CA GLU A 130 -23.08 -17.45 9.93
C GLU A 130 -24.07 -17.34 11.11
N ILE A 131 -23.59 -17.53 12.35
CA ILE A 131 -24.45 -17.44 13.55
C ILE A 131 -24.97 -16.02 13.76
N ARG A 132 -24.12 -15.00 13.62
CA ARG A 132 -24.51 -13.60 13.86
C ARG A 132 -25.43 -13.06 12.79
N LEU A 133 -25.22 -13.45 11.54
CA LEU A 133 -26.13 -13.14 10.45
C LEU A 133 -27.54 -13.71 10.71
N GLN A 134 -27.64 -14.97 11.12
CA GLN A 134 -28.93 -15.60 11.45
C GLN A 134 -29.64 -14.92 12.65
N GLN A 135 -28.86 -14.47 13.64
CA GLN A 135 -29.41 -13.85 14.85
C GLN A 135 -29.72 -12.36 14.76
N GLY A 136 -29.31 -11.67 13.68
CA GLY A 136 -29.45 -10.22 13.56
C GLY A 136 -28.68 -9.39 14.58
N LYS A 137 -27.55 -9.87 15.09
CA LYS A 137 -26.85 -9.31 16.25
C LYS A 137 -25.40 -8.86 15.95
N MET A 138 -25.06 -8.58 14.70
CA MET A 138 -23.69 -8.14 14.38
C MET A 138 -23.35 -6.76 14.96
N ASP A 139 -24.34 -5.88 15.13
CA ASP A 139 -24.10 -4.51 15.61
C ASP A 139 -23.95 -4.37 17.12
N ASN A 140 -24.24 -5.44 17.89
CA ASN A 140 -24.09 -5.43 19.35
C ASN A 140 -23.03 -6.47 19.77
N PRO A 141 -21.75 -6.12 19.78
CA PRO A 141 -20.71 -7.02 20.27
C PRO A 141 -20.91 -7.27 21.77
N ARG A 142 -20.90 -8.54 22.17
CA ARG A 142 -21.10 -8.95 23.58
C ARG A 142 -19.79 -8.96 24.36
N ASP A 143 -18.69 -9.14 23.65
CA ASP A 143 -17.35 -9.28 24.20
C ASP A 143 -16.31 -8.71 23.22
N GLU A 144 -15.07 -8.65 23.65
CA GLU A 144 -13.97 -8.10 22.88
C GLU A 144 -13.68 -8.86 21.58
N ASN A 145 -13.86 -10.19 21.60
CA ASN A 145 -13.66 -11.01 20.40
C ASN A 145 -14.75 -10.68 19.35
N HIS A 146 -16.00 -10.52 19.76
CA HIS A 146 -17.06 -10.10 18.85
C HIS A 146 -16.83 -8.70 18.28
N ALA A 147 -16.32 -7.77 19.10
CA ALA A 147 -15.94 -6.43 18.63
C ALA A 147 -14.83 -6.50 17.58
N ARG A 148 -13.82 -7.36 17.81
CA ARG A 148 -12.73 -7.61 16.85
C ARG A 148 -13.27 -8.20 15.55
N GLN A 149 -14.07 -9.25 15.61
CA GLN A 149 -14.65 -9.89 14.43
C GLN A 149 -15.49 -8.91 13.60
N ARG A 150 -16.28 -8.07 14.27
CA ARG A 150 -17.07 -7.03 13.62
C ARG A 150 -16.17 -6.02 12.87
N LEU A 151 -15.07 -5.58 13.48
CA LEU A 151 -14.12 -4.67 12.82
C LEU A 151 -13.44 -5.32 11.61
N LEU A 152 -13.10 -6.61 11.68
CA LEU A 152 -12.56 -7.36 10.55
C LEU A 152 -13.58 -7.45 9.41
N CYS A 153 -14.86 -7.68 9.70
CA CYS A 153 -15.92 -7.70 8.69
C CYS A 153 -16.07 -6.34 7.99
N ILE A 154 -16.06 -5.23 8.75
CA ILE A 154 -16.12 -3.86 8.18
C ILE A 154 -14.92 -3.61 7.27
N ARG A 155 -13.74 -3.95 7.73
CA ARG A 155 -12.51 -3.80 6.95
C ARG A 155 -12.53 -4.65 5.67
N PHE A 156 -13.10 -5.85 5.75
CA PHE A 156 -13.26 -6.74 4.59
C PHE A 156 -14.21 -6.15 3.54
N ILE A 157 -15.33 -5.54 3.96
CA ILE A 157 -16.24 -4.82 3.05
C ILE A 157 -15.48 -3.66 2.38
N ASN A 158 -14.72 -2.89 3.14
CA ASN A 158 -13.92 -1.80 2.58
C ASN A 158 -12.89 -2.32 1.55
N ALA A 159 -12.27 -3.47 1.81
CA ALA A 159 -11.36 -4.12 0.87
C ALA A 159 -12.08 -4.60 -0.41
N LEU A 160 -13.32 -5.07 -0.31
CA LEU A 160 -14.14 -5.40 -1.48
C LEU A 160 -14.51 -4.16 -2.31
N ILE A 161 -14.82 -3.04 -1.67
CA ILE A 161 -15.05 -1.76 -2.36
C ILE A 161 -13.79 -1.35 -3.16
N LEU A 162 -12.62 -1.48 -2.55
CA LEU A 162 -11.34 -1.19 -3.20
C LEU A 162 -11.00 -2.19 -4.29
N LEU A 163 -11.40 -3.46 -4.12
CA LEU A 163 -11.26 -4.48 -5.16
C LEU A 163 -12.03 -4.08 -6.42
N ASP A 164 -13.31 -3.70 -6.27
CA ASP A 164 -14.12 -3.25 -7.38
C ASP A 164 -13.50 -2.02 -8.07
N LEU A 165 -12.89 -1.12 -7.31
CA LEU A 165 -12.21 0.06 -7.86
C LEU A 165 -10.98 -0.34 -8.69
N VAL A 166 -10.12 -1.21 -8.20
CA VAL A 166 -8.91 -1.66 -8.93
C VAL A 166 -9.24 -2.60 -10.09
N GLU A 167 -10.42 -3.23 -10.08
CA GLU A 167 -10.96 -4.00 -11.21
C GLU A 167 -11.70 -3.11 -12.23
N GLU A 168 -11.64 -1.79 -12.06
CA GLU A 168 -12.19 -0.77 -12.98
C GLU A 168 -13.73 -0.83 -13.10
N VAL A 169 -14.40 -1.26 -12.04
CA VAL A 169 -15.86 -1.17 -11.95
C VAL A 169 -16.25 0.32 -11.91
N LYS A 170 -17.29 0.69 -12.62
CA LYS A 170 -17.74 2.10 -12.70
C LYS A 170 -18.06 2.63 -11.30
N VAL A 171 -17.53 3.81 -10.98
CA VAL A 171 -17.70 4.48 -9.67
C VAL A 171 -19.19 4.59 -9.27
N ASP A 172 -20.07 4.95 -10.21
CA ASP A 172 -21.51 5.03 -9.95
C ASP A 172 -22.11 3.68 -9.55
N HIS A 173 -21.60 2.58 -10.11
CA HIS A 173 -22.04 1.24 -9.76
C HIS A 173 -21.55 0.85 -8.36
N ILE A 174 -20.28 1.10 -8.04
CA ILE A 174 -19.71 0.90 -6.71
C ILE A 174 -20.52 1.67 -5.67
N CYS A 175 -20.74 2.96 -5.90
CA CYS A 175 -21.49 3.81 -4.97
C CYS A 175 -22.92 3.31 -4.72
N LYS A 176 -23.58 2.81 -5.77
CA LYS A 176 -24.94 2.23 -5.64
C LYS A 176 -24.92 0.89 -4.90
N THR A 177 -23.99 0.00 -5.25
CA THR A 177 -23.89 -1.34 -4.65
C THR A 177 -23.62 -1.27 -3.16
N TYR A 178 -22.68 -0.41 -2.75
CA TYR A 178 -22.28 -0.30 -1.35
C TYR A 178 -22.99 0.84 -0.59
N SER A 179 -23.91 1.56 -1.24
CA SER A 179 -24.65 2.70 -0.65
C SER A 179 -23.73 3.77 -0.05
N ILE A 180 -22.64 4.09 -0.73
CA ILE A 180 -21.65 5.10 -0.34
C ILE A 180 -21.63 6.27 -1.32
N THR A 181 -21.11 7.42 -0.87
CA THR A 181 -20.88 8.57 -1.75
C THR A 181 -19.56 8.46 -2.48
N VAL A 182 -19.43 9.18 -3.61
CA VAL A 182 -18.15 9.29 -4.35
C VAL A 182 -17.06 9.88 -3.44
N HIS A 183 -17.42 10.83 -2.57
CA HIS A 183 -16.49 11.42 -1.61
C HIS A 183 -15.97 10.37 -0.60
N THR A 184 -16.84 9.54 -0.08
CA THR A 184 -16.48 8.44 0.83
C THR A 184 -15.55 7.45 0.15
N LEU A 185 -15.86 7.04 -1.09
CA LEU A 185 -15.00 6.16 -1.88
C LEU A 185 -13.60 6.75 -2.08
N LYS A 186 -13.54 8.04 -2.46
CA LYS A 186 -12.28 8.73 -2.68
C LYS A 186 -11.44 8.84 -1.40
N LYS A 187 -12.08 9.17 -0.28
CA LYS A 187 -11.43 9.19 1.03
C LYS A 187 -10.91 7.80 1.43
N LEU A 188 -11.68 6.74 1.21
CA LEU A 188 -11.23 5.36 1.45
C LEU A 188 -10.01 5.03 0.61
N GLN A 189 -10.03 5.36 -0.68
CA GLN A 189 -8.90 5.17 -1.59
C GLN A 189 -7.65 5.89 -1.08
N GLU A 190 -7.73 7.19 -0.80
CA GLU A 190 -6.61 8.03 -0.34
C GLU A 190 -6.00 7.50 0.98
N GLU A 191 -6.84 7.18 1.95
CA GLU A 191 -6.38 6.64 3.24
C GLU A 191 -5.74 5.25 3.10
N SER A 192 -6.28 4.41 2.22
CA SER A 192 -5.73 3.07 1.96
C SER A 192 -4.40 3.15 1.21
N VAL A 193 -4.25 4.06 0.25
CA VAL A 193 -2.99 4.30 -0.45
C VAL A 193 -1.91 4.75 0.54
N ARG A 194 -2.22 5.72 1.40
CA ARG A 194 -1.30 6.19 2.44
C ARG A 194 -0.89 5.08 3.39
N LEU A 195 -1.85 4.28 3.85
CA LEU A 195 -1.57 3.13 4.70
C LEU A 195 -0.73 2.08 3.96
N GLY A 196 -0.97 1.88 2.66
CA GLY A 196 -0.22 0.94 1.83
C GLY A 196 1.27 1.25 1.78
N PHE A 197 1.65 2.50 1.51
CA PHE A 197 3.05 2.91 1.54
C PHE A 197 3.66 2.80 2.94
N THR A 198 2.86 3.12 3.98
CA THR A 198 3.28 2.95 5.37
C THR A 198 3.54 1.47 5.71
N VAL A 199 2.64 0.56 5.33
CA VAL A 199 2.78 -0.89 5.56
C VAL A 199 3.94 -1.47 4.76
N SER A 200 4.15 -1.02 3.51
CA SER A 200 5.33 -1.41 2.72
C SER A 200 6.63 -1.00 3.42
N SER A 201 6.71 0.24 3.93
CA SER A 201 7.84 0.70 4.73
C SER A 201 8.06 -0.16 5.99
N VAL A 202 7.00 -0.53 6.71
CA VAL A 202 7.09 -1.46 7.85
C VAL A 202 7.71 -2.80 7.42
N CYS A 203 7.29 -3.36 6.27
CA CYS A 203 7.85 -4.60 5.74
C CYS A 203 9.36 -4.50 5.49
N VAL A 204 9.85 -3.38 4.96
CA VAL A 204 11.29 -3.14 4.73
C VAL A 204 12.06 -3.20 6.06
N TYR A 205 11.62 -2.49 7.10
CA TYR A 205 12.27 -2.51 8.41
C TYR A 205 12.16 -3.86 9.14
N MET A 206 11.10 -4.62 8.86
CA MET A 206 10.96 -6.00 9.34
C MET A 206 11.77 -7.01 8.52
N ARG A 207 12.47 -6.57 7.46
CA ARG A 207 13.22 -7.40 6.49
C ARG A 207 12.33 -8.40 5.74
N TRP A 208 11.12 -7.99 5.37
CA TRP A 208 10.15 -8.75 4.59
C TRP A 208 9.96 -8.09 3.21
N GLN A 209 11.04 -7.95 2.47
CA GLN A 209 11.08 -7.17 1.23
C GLN A 209 10.07 -7.65 0.20
N ASP A 210 10.00 -8.98 -0.06
CA ASP A 210 9.06 -9.55 -1.04
C ASP A 210 7.61 -9.14 -0.75
N LEU A 211 7.19 -9.19 0.53
CA LEU A 211 5.86 -8.77 0.94
C LEU A 211 5.70 -7.25 0.82
N GLY A 212 6.77 -6.50 1.14
CA GLY A 212 6.80 -5.03 0.99
C GLY A 212 6.57 -4.60 -0.45
N ASP A 213 7.21 -5.26 -1.41
CA ASP A 213 7.07 -4.99 -2.84
C ASP A 213 5.65 -5.31 -3.34
N LEU A 214 5.06 -6.42 -2.88
CA LEU A 214 3.67 -6.78 -3.22
C LEU A 214 2.67 -5.75 -2.68
N VAL A 215 2.85 -5.30 -1.43
CA VAL A 215 2.02 -4.28 -0.80
C VAL A 215 2.19 -2.93 -1.51
N ASN A 216 3.41 -2.55 -1.87
CA ASN A 216 3.69 -1.32 -2.61
C ASN A 216 2.97 -1.32 -3.96
N ARG A 217 3.07 -2.39 -4.73
CA ARG A 217 2.34 -2.54 -6.02
C ARG A 217 0.83 -2.46 -5.83
N ALA A 218 0.29 -3.06 -4.77
CA ALA A 218 -1.14 -2.95 -4.47
C ALA A 218 -1.55 -1.50 -4.16
N ALA A 219 -0.71 -0.74 -3.44
CA ALA A 219 -0.92 0.67 -3.16
C ALA A 219 -0.86 1.53 -4.42
N GLU A 220 0.10 1.27 -5.33
CA GLU A 220 0.22 1.94 -6.63
C GLU A 220 -1.01 1.68 -7.51
N ARG A 221 -1.46 0.42 -7.62
CA ARG A 221 -2.71 0.08 -8.32
C ARG A 221 -3.91 0.83 -7.75
N LEU A 222 -3.99 0.88 -6.43
CA LEU A 222 -5.08 1.57 -5.75
C LEU A 222 -5.00 3.09 -5.95
N MET A 223 -3.81 3.68 -5.98
CA MET A 223 -3.61 5.11 -6.23
C MET A 223 -4.16 5.51 -7.60
N VAL A 224 -3.92 4.67 -8.60
CA VAL A 224 -4.47 4.85 -9.96
C VAL A 224 -5.95 4.48 -10.00
N GLY A 225 -6.40 3.49 -9.26
CA GLY A 225 -7.76 2.94 -9.33
C GLY A 225 -7.96 2.07 -10.55
N GLY A 226 -6.96 1.24 -10.90
CA GLY A 226 -7.00 0.40 -12.09
C GLY A 226 -6.19 -0.88 -11.98
N ARG A 227 -6.23 -1.67 -13.06
CA ARG A 227 -5.50 -2.93 -13.16
C ARG A 227 -4.01 -2.68 -13.38
N GLU A 228 -3.20 -3.68 -13.09
CA GLU A 228 -1.74 -3.61 -13.20
C GLU A 228 -1.25 -3.31 -14.63
N ASP A 229 -1.98 -3.77 -15.63
CA ASP A 229 -1.63 -3.63 -17.04
C ASP A 229 -1.63 -2.18 -17.56
N ILE A 230 -2.34 -1.26 -16.88
CA ILE A 230 -2.38 0.17 -17.24
C ILE A 230 -1.37 1.02 -16.47
N LEU A 231 -0.76 0.50 -15.41
CA LEU A 231 0.17 1.25 -14.56
C LEU A 231 1.30 1.92 -15.35
N PRO A 232 1.97 1.25 -16.30
CA PRO A 232 3.05 1.88 -17.07
C PRO A 232 2.61 3.15 -17.82
N LEU A 233 1.35 3.23 -18.22
CA LEU A 233 0.80 4.39 -18.92
C LEU A 233 0.39 5.51 -17.97
N THR A 234 -0.14 5.16 -16.80
CA THR A 234 -0.63 6.13 -15.80
C THR A 234 0.51 6.82 -15.04
N CYS A 235 1.71 6.22 -14.99
CA CYS A 235 2.91 6.84 -14.39
C CYS A 235 3.35 8.12 -15.11
N VAL A 236 2.91 8.36 -16.35
CA VAL A 236 3.28 9.55 -17.13
C VAL A 236 2.71 10.85 -16.54
N GLY A 237 1.63 10.75 -15.74
CA GLY A 237 1.01 11.89 -15.05
C GLY A 237 -0.48 12.07 -15.35
N ASP A 238 -1.07 13.14 -14.85
CA ASP A 238 -2.52 13.40 -14.84
C ASP A 238 -3.18 13.46 -16.24
N CYS A 239 -2.40 13.57 -17.29
CA CYS A 239 -2.92 13.58 -18.66
C CYS A 239 -3.44 12.20 -19.12
N ILE A 240 -3.04 11.11 -18.44
CA ILE A 240 -3.47 9.74 -18.73
C ILE A 240 -4.20 9.17 -17.50
N ASP A 241 -5.51 9.39 -17.44
CA ASP A 241 -6.39 8.72 -16.46
C ASP A 241 -6.65 7.25 -16.85
N VAL A 242 -7.25 6.47 -15.95
CA VAL A 242 -7.59 5.05 -16.16
C VAL A 242 -8.33 4.82 -17.48
N THR A 243 -9.29 5.68 -17.81
CA THR A 243 -10.11 5.53 -19.03
C THR A 243 -9.27 5.73 -20.29
N ARG A 244 -8.38 6.71 -20.28
CA ARG A 244 -7.46 6.97 -21.41
C ARG A 244 -6.39 5.89 -21.51
N ALA A 245 -5.82 5.45 -20.36
CA ALA A 245 -4.87 4.35 -20.32
C ALA A 245 -5.47 3.07 -20.91
N ARG A 246 -6.70 2.74 -20.54
CA ARG A 246 -7.43 1.59 -21.10
C ARG A 246 -7.62 1.71 -22.61
N ALA A 247 -8.04 2.87 -23.11
CA ALA A 247 -8.22 3.11 -24.55
C ALA A 247 -6.90 3.02 -25.33
N LEU A 248 -5.78 3.47 -24.73
CA LEU A 248 -4.44 3.33 -25.31
C LEU A 248 -4.00 1.87 -25.35
N LEU A 249 -4.21 1.14 -24.24
CA LEU A 249 -3.89 -0.29 -24.17
C LEU A 249 -4.68 -1.11 -25.18
N ASP A 250 -5.99 -0.86 -25.34
CA ASP A 250 -6.86 -1.50 -26.32
C ASP A 250 -6.43 -1.18 -27.78
N ALA A 251 -5.75 -0.06 -27.99
CA ALA A 251 -5.15 0.30 -29.26
C ALA A 251 -3.73 -0.31 -29.47
N GLY A 252 -3.26 -1.13 -28.52
CA GLY A 252 -1.97 -1.85 -28.56
C GLY A 252 -0.78 -1.07 -28.00
N MET A 253 -1.01 0.07 -27.34
CA MET A 253 0.04 0.89 -26.69
C MET A 253 0.13 0.50 -25.21
N LYS A 254 1.16 -0.28 -24.83
CA LYS A 254 1.33 -0.82 -23.47
C LYS A 254 2.24 0.01 -22.58
N SER A 255 3.07 0.86 -23.19
CA SER A 255 4.08 1.66 -22.50
C SER A 255 4.16 3.07 -23.09
N PRO A 256 4.75 4.05 -22.37
CA PRO A 256 5.02 5.37 -22.90
C PRO A 256 5.86 5.34 -24.19
N LYS A 257 6.78 4.37 -24.32
CA LYS A 257 7.60 4.15 -25.52
C LYS A 257 6.73 3.76 -26.73
N ASP A 258 5.74 2.90 -26.53
CA ASP A 258 4.79 2.54 -27.59
C ASP A 258 3.97 3.75 -28.04
N VAL A 259 3.49 4.59 -27.10
CA VAL A 259 2.74 5.81 -27.39
C VAL A 259 3.53 6.73 -28.30
N VAL A 260 4.82 6.95 -28.03
CA VAL A 260 5.72 7.76 -28.86
C VAL A 260 5.99 7.06 -30.20
N GLY A 261 6.24 5.75 -30.18
CA GLY A 261 6.51 4.98 -31.41
C GLY A 261 5.33 4.95 -32.38
N PHE A 262 4.10 4.88 -31.89
CA PHE A 262 2.90 4.89 -32.74
C PHE A 262 2.49 6.27 -33.22
N GLY A 263 2.93 7.34 -32.56
CA GLY A 263 2.71 8.73 -32.94
C GLY A 263 1.32 9.29 -32.64
N VAL A 264 1.23 10.62 -32.66
CA VAL A 264 0.05 11.39 -32.23
C VAL A 264 -1.25 11.00 -32.93
N LYS A 265 -1.21 10.67 -34.22
CA LYS A 265 -2.44 10.32 -35.00
C LYS A 265 -3.12 9.05 -34.46
N ARG A 266 -2.31 8.07 -34.04
CA ARG A 266 -2.84 6.81 -33.51
C ARG A 266 -3.38 6.99 -32.09
N VAL A 267 -2.68 7.77 -31.26
CA VAL A 267 -3.16 8.20 -29.95
C VAL A 267 -4.50 8.92 -30.07
N GLN A 268 -4.61 9.89 -31.01
CA GLN A 268 -5.86 10.61 -31.27
C GLN A 268 -7.01 9.66 -31.65
N LYS A 269 -6.73 8.66 -32.49
CA LYS A 269 -7.74 7.67 -32.92
C LYS A 269 -8.21 6.81 -31.73
N ALA A 270 -7.31 6.44 -30.83
CA ALA A 270 -7.63 5.68 -29.63
C ALA A 270 -8.56 6.48 -28.68
N ILE A 271 -8.17 7.68 -28.33
CA ILE A 271 -8.93 8.52 -27.38
C ILE A 271 -10.21 9.14 -27.97
N LYS A 272 -10.30 9.27 -29.29
CA LYS A 272 -11.52 9.77 -29.96
C LYS A 272 -12.75 8.90 -29.69
N ARG A 273 -12.55 7.63 -29.37
CA ARG A 273 -13.63 6.69 -28.99
C ARG A 273 -14.24 7.01 -27.63
N LEU A 274 -13.57 7.80 -26.82
CA LEU A 274 -14.03 8.22 -25.50
C LEU A 274 -14.94 9.45 -25.65
N ASN A 275 -16.21 9.28 -25.32
CA ASN A 275 -17.20 10.36 -25.41
C ASN A 275 -16.91 11.55 -24.46
N THR A 276 -15.98 11.38 -23.52
CA THR A 276 -15.58 12.38 -22.54
C THR A 276 -14.57 13.41 -23.07
N VAL A 277 -13.93 13.15 -24.22
CA VAL A 277 -12.85 13.99 -24.74
C VAL A 277 -13.39 14.97 -25.79
N LYS A 278 -13.61 16.23 -25.39
CA LYS A 278 -14.13 17.30 -26.28
C LYS A 278 -13.15 17.69 -27.39
N ASN A 279 -11.84 17.67 -27.13
CA ASN A 279 -10.79 18.01 -28.13
C ASN A 279 -9.72 16.91 -28.16
N SER A 280 -9.99 15.87 -28.94
CA SER A 280 -9.12 14.70 -29.04
C SER A 280 -7.72 15.01 -29.60
N ALA A 281 -7.60 16.00 -30.51
CA ALA A 281 -6.32 16.38 -31.09
C ALA A 281 -5.40 17.05 -30.05
N HIS A 282 -5.94 17.98 -29.27
CA HIS A 282 -5.19 18.65 -28.21
C HIS A 282 -4.75 17.65 -27.13
N THR A 283 -5.68 16.83 -26.65
CA THR A 283 -5.40 15.79 -25.63
C THR A 283 -4.38 14.79 -26.13
N ALA A 284 -4.44 14.36 -27.39
CA ALA A 284 -3.45 13.46 -27.97
C ALA A 284 -2.04 14.06 -28.00
N ASN A 285 -1.94 15.34 -28.34
CA ASN A 285 -0.65 16.07 -28.32
C ASN A 285 -0.12 16.23 -26.88
N GLN A 286 -1.00 16.47 -25.89
CA GLN A 286 -0.59 16.54 -24.48
C GLN A 286 -0.06 15.18 -24.00
N ILE A 287 -0.77 14.10 -24.26
CA ILE A 287 -0.36 12.72 -23.91
C ILE A 287 0.99 12.40 -24.56
N PHE A 288 1.13 12.67 -25.86
CA PHE A 288 2.36 12.40 -26.60
C PHE A 288 3.57 13.13 -26.01
N ARG A 289 3.45 14.44 -25.79
CA ARG A 289 4.53 15.25 -25.19
C ARG A 289 4.86 14.83 -23.77
N ALA A 290 3.85 14.44 -22.97
CA ALA A 290 4.07 13.94 -21.62
C ALA A 290 4.84 12.61 -21.64
N CYS A 291 4.53 11.71 -22.59
CA CYS A 291 5.28 10.46 -22.76
C CYS A 291 6.73 10.72 -23.21
N GLU A 292 6.96 11.65 -24.15
CA GLU A 292 8.33 12.03 -24.57
C GLU A 292 9.14 12.57 -23.38
N LYS A 293 8.55 13.47 -22.60
CA LYS A 293 9.18 14.03 -21.39
C LYS A 293 9.50 12.96 -20.36
N PHE A 294 8.53 12.08 -20.08
CA PHE A 294 8.70 10.97 -19.13
C PHE A 294 9.86 10.04 -19.54
N ILE A 295 9.94 9.66 -20.81
CA ILE A 295 11.02 8.80 -21.33
C ILE A 295 12.39 9.50 -21.20
N ALA A 296 12.43 10.81 -21.46
CA ALA A 296 13.67 11.59 -21.34
C ALA A 296 14.12 11.70 -19.87
N GLU A 297 13.19 11.90 -18.95
CA GLU A 297 13.45 11.96 -17.50
C GLU A 297 13.88 10.58 -16.97
N GLU A 298 13.22 9.48 -17.37
CA GLU A 298 13.60 8.11 -17.02
C GLU A 298 15.03 7.79 -17.52
N ALA A 299 15.35 8.15 -18.75
CA ALA A 299 16.69 7.94 -19.32
C ALA A 299 17.77 8.75 -18.59
N LYS A 300 17.43 9.97 -18.15
CA LYS A 300 18.34 10.82 -17.37
C LYS A 300 18.59 10.21 -15.99
N ALA A 301 17.54 9.83 -15.28
CA ALA A 301 17.63 9.21 -13.96
C ALA A 301 18.45 7.90 -14.00
N ALA A 302 18.24 7.05 -15.02
CA ALA A 302 19.01 5.83 -15.21
C ALA A 302 20.49 6.08 -15.45
N ARG A 303 20.85 7.16 -16.16
CA ARG A 303 22.27 7.56 -16.36
C ARG A 303 22.89 8.04 -15.05
N GLU A 304 22.20 8.90 -14.31
CA GLU A 304 22.67 9.41 -13.02
C GLU A 304 22.90 8.27 -12.01
N GLU A 305 21.98 7.29 -11.97
CA GLU A 305 22.11 6.10 -11.13
C GLU A 305 23.30 5.21 -11.54
N ALA A 306 23.49 5.02 -12.84
CA ALA A 306 24.63 4.27 -13.36
C ALA A 306 25.97 4.96 -13.04
N GLU A 307 26.03 6.30 -13.17
CA GLU A 307 27.22 7.08 -12.82
C GLU A 307 27.51 7.06 -11.31
N GLN A 308 26.47 7.03 -10.49
CA GLN A 308 26.62 6.93 -9.04
C GLN A 308 27.17 5.56 -8.65
N ARG A 309 26.60 4.48 -9.18
CA ARG A 309 27.10 3.12 -8.94
C ARG A 309 28.56 2.95 -9.39
N MET A 310 28.93 3.55 -10.53
CA MET A 310 30.30 3.52 -11.01
C MET A 310 31.25 4.21 -10.02
N ARG A 311 30.85 5.35 -9.45
CA ARG A 311 31.61 6.06 -8.41
C ARG A 311 31.77 5.23 -7.15
N GLU A 312 30.69 4.61 -6.66
CA GLU A 312 30.71 3.74 -5.49
C GLU A 312 31.65 2.55 -5.67
N LEU A 313 31.63 1.91 -6.85
CA LEU A 313 32.55 0.81 -7.19
C LEU A 313 34.02 1.27 -7.25
N MET A 314 34.31 2.45 -7.78
CA MET A 314 35.67 3.00 -7.82
C MET A 314 36.19 3.33 -6.42
N GLU A 315 35.34 3.88 -5.52
CA GLU A 315 35.68 4.13 -4.12
C GLU A 315 35.94 2.81 -3.35
N GLU A 316 35.16 1.75 -3.62
CA GLU A 316 35.41 0.42 -3.04
C GLU A 316 36.73 -0.20 -3.52
N GLU A 317 37.06 -0.06 -4.81
CA GLU A 317 38.34 -0.52 -5.37
C GLU A 317 39.54 0.24 -4.79
N GLU A 318 39.45 1.57 -4.63
CA GLU A 318 40.49 2.39 -3.98
C GLU A 318 40.69 1.99 -2.52
N LEU A 319 39.62 1.76 -1.76
CA LEU A 319 39.71 1.28 -0.38
C LEU A 319 40.34 -0.12 -0.27
N CYS A 320 40.06 -1.01 -1.22
CA CYS A 320 40.68 -2.33 -1.29
C CYS A 320 42.17 -2.23 -1.57
N CYS A 321 42.58 -1.41 -2.53
CA CYS A 321 44.01 -1.18 -2.85
C CYS A 321 44.80 -0.60 -1.67
N VAL A 322 44.24 0.36 -0.96
CA VAL A 322 44.85 0.95 0.27
C VAL A 322 44.97 -0.09 1.39
N ALA A 323 43.97 -0.99 1.53
CA ALA A 323 44.03 -2.06 2.52
C ALA A 323 45.12 -3.11 2.20
N GLU A 324 45.33 -3.42 0.92
CA GLU A 324 46.38 -4.33 0.47
C GLU A 324 47.81 -3.72 0.62
N GLU A 325 47.98 -2.44 0.33
CA GLU A 325 49.25 -1.71 0.56
C GLU A 325 49.61 -1.64 2.04
N ASN A 326 48.63 -1.42 2.93
CA ASN A 326 48.85 -1.41 4.36
C ASN A 326 49.21 -2.80 4.93
N ASN A 327 48.64 -3.87 4.37
CA ASN A 327 48.98 -5.25 4.76
C ASN A 327 50.40 -5.66 4.27
N THR A 328 50.84 -5.23 3.08
CA THR A 328 52.20 -5.48 2.57
C THR A 328 53.25 -4.70 3.35
N THR A 329 52.99 -3.46 3.74
CA THR A 329 53.89 -2.65 4.56
C THR A 329 54.03 -3.18 6.00
N ASN A 330 52.95 -3.72 6.60
CA ASN A 330 53.02 -4.36 7.91
C ASN A 330 53.76 -5.70 7.89
N ASN A 331 53.64 -6.49 6.81
CA ASN A 331 54.37 -7.76 6.65
C ASN A 331 55.87 -7.55 6.44
N THR A 332 56.27 -6.49 5.73
CA THR A 332 57.68 -6.12 5.57
C THR A 332 58.32 -5.60 6.86
N ARG A 333 57.57 -4.85 7.69
CA ARG A 333 58.05 -4.39 9.02
C ARG A 333 58.22 -5.55 10.01
N THR A 334 57.36 -6.54 10.03
CA THR A 334 57.47 -7.73 10.90
C THR A 334 58.62 -8.62 10.51
N THR A 335 58.92 -8.78 9.20
CA THR A 335 60.07 -9.56 8.72
C THR A 335 61.40 -8.86 9.00
N THR A 336 61.45 -7.52 8.92
CA THR A 336 62.68 -6.75 9.21
C THR A 336 63.00 -6.77 10.72
N THR A 337 62.00 -6.71 11.59
CA THR A 337 62.16 -6.80 13.03
C THR A 337 62.61 -8.20 13.50
N ALA A 338 62.17 -9.25 12.83
CA ALA A 338 62.57 -10.63 13.10
C ALA A 338 64.01 -10.96 12.63
N MET A 339 64.54 -10.23 11.64
CA MET A 339 65.92 -10.35 11.20
C MET A 339 66.92 -9.56 12.06
N LEU A 340 66.50 -8.54 12.80
CA LEU A 340 67.34 -7.75 13.71
C LEU A 340 67.46 -8.35 15.12
N LEU A 341 66.72 -9.41 15.42
CA LEU A 341 66.70 -10.10 16.73
C LEU A 341 67.42 -11.48 16.67
N LYS A 342 68.11 -11.82 15.59
CA LYS A 342 69.05 -12.93 15.48
C LYS A 342 70.48 -12.40 15.37
#